data_0a729e2690bf0e5f3a50835104b71d72
#
_entry.id   0a729e2690bf0e5f3a50835104b71d72
#
_cell.length_a   1.000
_cell.length_b   1.000
_cell.length_c   1.000
_cell.angle_alpha   90.00
_cell.angle_beta   90.00
_cell.angle_gamma   90.00
#
_symmetry.space_group_name_H-M   'P 1'
#
loop_
_entity.id
_entity.type
_entity.pdbx_description
1 polymer ?
#
loop_
_entity_poly.entity_id
_entity_poly.type
_entity_poly.pdbx_seq_one_letter_code
_entity_poly.pdbx_strand_id
1 'polypeptide(L)'
;MKKLRILVSLTTNDNDYQIEQAKSAEEACRRLNIELQIVYAENDAINQSTHLLRAIQASQQDRPDGIVFEPVGGTALPQVAKAAVTANIGWAVLNREATYIAELRRTSKAPIFCVSNDHIEIGRIQARQFAALLPKGGNVLYIQGPSENSAAKERTQGMMSTKPANIQITSLKGQWTEESATRTVRSWLKLSTSQKAVIDLVGAQDDAMAIGARKAFQEISNESDRERWLKLPFTGCDGLPKTGAAWVTSGLLAATVFAPANAGQAIEMLFHAVSKGEQQPERALTAASSIPPLAELKPKRA
;
A
#
# COMPACT_ATOMS: atom_id res chain seq x y z
N MET A 1 -27.75 5.94 23.41
CA MET A 1 -27.45 6.32 22.00
C MET A 1 -27.28 5.05 21.19
N LYS A 2 -27.83 4.99 19.97
CA LYS A 2 -27.62 3.86 19.06
C LYS A 2 -26.12 3.74 18.76
N LYS A 3 -25.58 2.52 18.87
CA LYS A 3 -24.19 2.24 18.52
C LYS A 3 -24.01 2.43 17.01
N LEU A 4 -22.97 3.16 16.58
CA LEU A 4 -22.66 3.29 15.16
C LEU A 4 -22.23 1.94 14.60
N ARG A 5 -22.57 1.71 13.32
CA ARG A 5 -22.18 0.55 12.53
C ARG A 5 -21.28 0.96 11.41
N ILE A 6 -20.10 0.38 11.35
CA ILE A 6 -19.14 0.61 10.27
C ILE A 6 -18.87 -0.71 9.53
N LEU A 7 -18.99 -0.66 8.23
CA LEU A 7 -18.52 -1.71 7.34
C LEU A 7 -17.14 -1.35 6.82
N VAL A 8 -16.18 -2.26 7.00
CA VAL A 8 -14.84 -2.16 6.40
C VAL A 8 -14.72 -3.19 5.29
N SER A 9 -14.38 -2.77 4.07
CA SER A 9 -14.13 -3.65 2.95
C SER A 9 -12.67 -3.56 2.52
N LEU A 10 -11.94 -4.66 2.71
CA LEU A 10 -10.53 -4.80 2.38
C LEU A 10 -10.35 -5.65 1.12
N THR A 11 -9.17 -5.55 0.50
CA THR A 11 -8.91 -6.23 -0.78
C THR A 11 -8.79 -7.74 -0.61
N THR A 12 -8.11 -8.20 0.47
CA THR A 12 -7.86 -9.62 0.74
C THR A 12 -7.51 -9.80 2.23
N ASN A 13 -7.50 -11.04 2.71
CA ASN A 13 -7.06 -11.43 4.04
C ASN A 13 -5.71 -12.18 4.06
N ASP A 14 -5.08 -12.35 2.91
CA ASP A 14 -3.80 -13.07 2.75
C ASP A 14 -2.57 -12.15 2.56
N ASN A 15 -2.77 -10.84 2.67
CA ASN A 15 -1.72 -9.82 2.58
C ASN A 15 -1.51 -9.15 3.95
N ASP A 16 -0.26 -9.09 4.40
CA ASP A 16 0.10 -8.57 5.73
C ASP A 16 -0.38 -7.14 5.96
N TYR A 17 -0.31 -6.27 4.95
CA TYR A 17 -0.79 -4.90 5.07
C TYR A 17 -2.31 -4.85 5.28
N GLN A 18 -3.08 -5.69 4.60
CA GLN A 18 -4.53 -5.78 4.76
C GLN A 18 -4.91 -6.37 6.13
N ILE A 19 -4.11 -7.29 6.67
CA ILE A 19 -4.28 -7.81 8.03
C ILE A 19 -4.08 -6.68 9.06
N GLU A 20 -3.05 -5.84 8.90
CA GLU A 20 -2.85 -4.68 9.79
C GLU A 20 -3.93 -3.60 9.60
N GLN A 21 -4.48 -3.42 8.41
CA GLN A 21 -5.67 -2.58 8.19
C GLN A 21 -6.87 -3.08 9.00
N ALA A 22 -7.16 -4.39 8.93
CA ALA A 22 -8.25 -5.01 9.71
C ALA A 22 -8.04 -4.79 11.22
N LYS A 23 -6.84 -5.08 11.72
CA LYS A 23 -6.48 -4.89 13.12
C LYS A 23 -6.61 -3.42 13.57
N SER A 24 -6.14 -2.48 12.76
CA SER A 24 -6.30 -1.05 13.02
C SER A 24 -7.77 -0.64 13.10
N ALA A 25 -8.63 -1.20 12.23
CA ALA A 25 -10.07 -0.99 12.27
C ALA A 25 -10.70 -1.56 13.55
N GLU A 26 -10.34 -2.78 13.95
CA GLU A 26 -10.84 -3.44 15.16
C GLU A 26 -10.47 -2.64 16.43
N GLU A 27 -9.22 -2.17 16.52
CA GLU A 27 -8.74 -1.38 17.65
C GLU A 27 -9.50 -0.04 17.76
N ALA A 28 -9.70 0.66 16.65
CA ALA A 28 -10.46 1.91 16.63
C ALA A 28 -11.93 1.70 17.01
N CYS A 29 -12.58 0.68 16.46
CA CYS A 29 -13.97 0.36 16.77
C CYS A 29 -14.16 -0.06 18.22
N ARG A 30 -13.24 -0.82 18.79
CA ARG A 30 -13.27 -1.19 20.22
C ARG A 30 -13.17 0.05 21.11
N ARG A 31 -12.22 0.95 20.82
CA ARG A 31 -12.02 2.19 21.59
C ARG A 31 -13.23 3.13 21.51
N LEU A 32 -13.87 3.22 20.35
CA LEU A 32 -15.00 4.12 20.10
C LEU A 32 -16.37 3.47 20.37
N ASN A 33 -16.41 2.21 20.80
CA ASN A 33 -17.64 1.43 21.01
C ASN A 33 -18.52 1.37 19.73
N ILE A 34 -17.91 1.10 18.58
CA ILE A 34 -18.54 0.96 17.27
C ILE A 34 -18.80 -0.52 16.97
N GLU A 35 -19.93 -0.83 16.33
CA GLU A 35 -20.18 -2.15 15.74
C GLU A 35 -19.46 -2.26 14.41
N LEU A 36 -18.54 -3.22 14.29
CA LEU A 36 -17.70 -3.41 13.12
C LEU A 36 -18.09 -4.67 12.37
N GLN A 37 -18.19 -4.54 11.07
CA GLN A 37 -18.20 -5.67 10.13
C GLN A 37 -17.02 -5.52 9.18
N ILE A 38 -16.21 -6.58 8.99
CA ILE A 38 -15.15 -6.61 7.99
C ILE A 38 -15.51 -7.63 6.92
N VAL A 39 -15.34 -7.25 5.66
CA VAL A 39 -15.51 -8.14 4.51
C VAL A 39 -14.28 -8.03 3.61
N TYR A 40 -13.92 -9.14 2.97
CA TYR A 40 -12.79 -9.22 2.07
C TYR A 40 -13.28 -9.47 0.64
N ALA A 41 -12.67 -8.78 -0.29
CA ALA A 41 -13.07 -8.82 -1.71
C ALA A 41 -12.35 -9.93 -2.51
N GLU A 42 -11.39 -10.64 -1.89
CA GLU A 42 -10.59 -11.70 -2.53
C GLU A 42 -9.89 -11.20 -3.81
N ASN A 43 -9.42 -9.95 -3.76
CA ASN A 43 -8.83 -9.23 -4.90
C ASN A 43 -9.75 -9.14 -6.15
N ASP A 44 -11.06 -9.26 -5.97
CA ASP A 44 -12.07 -9.18 -7.02
C ASP A 44 -12.94 -7.91 -6.84
N ALA A 45 -12.87 -6.99 -7.82
CA ALA A 45 -13.61 -5.73 -7.81
C ALA A 45 -15.14 -5.95 -7.94
N ILE A 46 -15.59 -7.02 -8.59
CA ILE A 46 -17.01 -7.38 -8.71
C ILE A 46 -17.52 -7.86 -7.36
N ASN A 47 -16.78 -8.72 -6.68
CA ASN A 47 -17.06 -9.14 -5.31
C ASN A 47 -17.17 -7.93 -4.38
N GLN A 48 -16.18 -7.03 -4.43
CA GLN A 48 -16.19 -5.82 -3.60
C GLN A 48 -17.44 -4.99 -3.84
N SER A 49 -17.72 -4.69 -5.10
CA SER A 49 -18.91 -3.92 -5.50
C SER A 49 -20.20 -4.57 -5.01
N THR A 50 -20.33 -5.90 -5.16
CA THR A 50 -21.50 -6.68 -4.75
C THR A 50 -21.70 -6.63 -3.23
N HIS A 51 -20.63 -6.83 -2.44
CA HIS A 51 -20.70 -6.75 -0.98
C HIS A 51 -21.14 -5.36 -0.51
N LEU A 52 -20.57 -4.31 -1.09
CA LEU A 52 -20.88 -2.93 -0.72
C LEU A 52 -22.31 -2.56 -1.11
N LEU A 53 -22.77 -2.89 -2.33
CA LEU A 53 -24.15 -2.63 -2.77
C LEU A 53 -25.17 -3.36 -1.91
N ARG A 54 -24.92 -4.63 -1.54
CA ARG A 54 -25.79 -5.40 -0.63
C ARG A 54 -25.94 -4.69 0.72
N ALA A 55 -24.84 -4.18 1.29
CA ALA A 55 -24.87 -3.45 2.54
C ALA A 55 -25.62 -2.11 2.44
N ILE A 56 -25.45 -1.39 1.33
CA ILE A 56 -26.15 -0.12 1.06
C ILE A 56 -27.65 -0.33 0.89
N GLN A 57 -28.05 -1.43 0.28
CA GLN A 57 -29.45 -1.78 -0.01
C GLN A 57 -30.15 -2.53 1.15
N ALA A 58 -29.43 -2.85 2.22
CA ALA A 58 -30.01 -3.50 3.38
C ALA A 58 -31.12 -2.67 4.04
N SER A 59 -31.89 -3.29 4.90
CA SER A 59 -32.92 -2.59 5.68
C SER A 59 -32.30 -1.45 6.51
N GLN A 60 -33.07 -0.43 6.83
CA GLN A 60 -32.57 0.72 7.62
C GLN A 60 -31.96 0.27 8.97
N GLN A 61 -32.41 -0.84 9.53
CA GLN A 61 -31.92 -1.38 10.78
C GLN A 61 -30.56 -2.09 10.63
N ASP A 62 -30.28 -2.66 9.45
CA ASP A 62 -29.08 -3.44 9.15
C ASP A 62 -28.02 -2.66 8.37
N ARG A 63 -28.41 -1.50 7.83
CA ARG A 63 -27.54 -0.65 7.04
C ARG A 63 -26.42 -0.04 7.90
N PRO A 64 -25.17 0.00 7.41
CA PRO A 64 -24.08 0.69 8.10
C PRO A 64 -24.30 2.20 8.09
N ASP A 65 -23.84 2.88 9.13
CA ASP A 65 -23.78 4.35 9.20
C ASP A 65 -22.59 4.91 8.40
N GLY A 66 -21.55 4.10 8.18
CA GLY A 66 -20.38 4.44 7.38
C GLY A 66 -19.69 3.22 6.77
N ILE A 67 -19.07 3.44 5.63
CA ILE A 67 -18.26 2.45 4.89
C ILE A 67 -16.84 2.97 4.77
N VAL A 68 -15.87 2.15 5.15
CA VAL A 68 -14.44 2.34 4.91
C VAL A 68 -13.98 1.24 3.97
N PHE A 69 -13.32 1.57 2.87
CA PHE A 69 -12.88 0.52 1.96
C PHE A 69 -11.56 0.86 1.27
N GLU A 70 -10.76 -0.17 1.05
CA GLU A 70 -9.60 -0.09 0.15
C GLU A 70 -10.00 -0.68 -1.21
N PRO A 71 -10.02 0.13 -2.30
CA PRO A 71 -10.49 -0.34 -3.60
C PRO A 71 -9.62 -1.44 -4.19
N VAL A 72 -10.25 -2.49 -4.66
CA VAL A 72 -9.63 -3.45 -5.58
C VAL A 72 -9.58 -2.81 -6.96
N GLY A 73 -8.36 -2.61 -7.48
CA GLY A 73 -8.14 -1.96 -8.78
C GLY A 73 -8.25 -0.42 -8.74
N GLY A 74 -8.25 0.19 -9.93
CA GLY A 74 -8.02 1.63 -10.09
C GLY A 74 -9.25 2.53 -10.00
N THR A 75 -10.50 2.01 -9.98
CA THR A 75 -11.70 2.84 -10.18
C THR A 75 -12.31 3.43 -8.92
N ALA A 76 -11.94 2.93 -7.74
CA ALA A 76 -12.51 3.35 -6.45
C ALA A 76 -14.06 3.41 -6.42
N LEU A 77 -14.75 2.66 -7.27
CA LEU A 77 -16.18 2.39 -7.30
C LEU A 77 -17.11 3.64 -7.26
N PRO A 78 -17.04 4.57 -8.22
CA PRO A 78 -17.78 5.85 -8.16
C PRO A 78 -19.30 5.69 -8.08
N GLN A 79 -19.88 4.69 -8.75
CA GLN A 79 -21.34 4.46 -8.72
C GLN A 79 -21.80 3.90 -7.37
N VAL A 80 -20.99 3.05 -6.73
CA VAL A 80 -21.24 2.54 -5.37
C VAL A 80 -21.15 3.67 -4.35
N ALA A 81 -20.14 4.54 -4.49
CA ALA A 81 -19.99 5.74 -3.68
C ALA A 81 -21.24 6.64 -3.76
N LYS A 82 -21.73 6.90 -4.99
CA LYS A 82 -22.95 7.68 -5.21
C LYS A 82 -24.17 7.04 -4.53
N ALA A 83 -24.33 5.73 -4.63
CA ALA A 83 -25.42 5.01 -3.96
C ALA A 83 -25.30 5.11 -2.43
N ALA A 84 -24.10 4.97 -1.86
CA ALA A 84 -23.86 5.08 -0.41
C ALA A 84 -24.27 6.46 0.11
N VAL A 85 -23.79 7.54 -0.52
CA VAL A 85 -24.07 8.91 -0.07
C VAL A 85 -25.53 9.31 -0.28
N THR A 86 -26.20 8.78 -1.32
CA THR A 86 -27.63 8.95 -1.53
C THR A 86 -28.43 8.28 -0.40
N ALA A 87 -27.95 7.18 0.13
CA ALA A 87 -28.51 6.50 1.30
C ALA A 87 -28.08 7.14 2.65
N ASN A 88 -27.39 8.28 2.62
CA ASN A 88 -26.83 8.99 3.77
C ASN A 88 -25.84 8.14 4.58
N ILE A 89 -25.05 7.28 3.91
CA ILE A 89 -23.99 6.47 4.50
C ILE A 89 -22.65 7.20 4.30
N GLY A 90 -21.88 7.37 5.37
CA GLY A 90 -20.53 7.92 5.30
C GLY A 90 -19.61 7.06 4.41
N TRP A 91 -18.70 7.69 3.64
CA TRP A 91 -17.89 7.03 2.66
C TRP A 91 -16.41 7.42 2.79
N ALA A 92 -15.56 6.49 3.20
CA ALA A 92 -14.13 6.71 3.33
C ALA A 92 -13.32 5.75 2.44
N VAL A 93 -12.49 6.32 1.57
CA VAL A 93 -11.61 5.57 0.65
C VAL A 93 -10.21 5.48 1.25
N LEU A 94 -9.61 4.29 1.24
CA LEU A 94 -8.25 4.06 1.72
C LEU A 94 -7.26 3.94 0.56
N ASN A 95 -6.09 4.56 0.70
CA ASN A 95 -4.88 4.35 -0.11
C ASN A 95 -5.03 4.46 -1.63
N ARG A 96 -6.10 5.05 -2.13
CA ARG A 96 -6.32 5.22 -3.57
C ARG A 96 -6.85 6.63 -3.86
N GLU A 97 -6.54 7.11 -5.03
CA GLU A 97 -7.15 8.32 -5.55
C GLU A 97 -8.62 8.05 -5.92
N ALA A 98 -9.50 8.97 -5.51
CA ALA A 98 -10.93 8.90 -5.79
C ALA A 98 -11.42 10.28 -6.26
N THR A 99 -11.33 10.52 -7.56
CA THR A 99 -11.58 11.82 -8.21
C THR A 99 -13.01 12.35 -8.01
N TYR A 100 -13.96 11.47 -7.71
CA TYR A 100 -15.36 11.82 -7.48
C TYR A 100 -15.64 12.45 -6.09
N ILE A 101 -14.68 12.38 -5.15
CA ILE A 101 -14.90 12.85 -3.76
C ILE A 101 -15.30 14.32 -3.74
N ALA A 102 -14.58 15.20 -4.41
CA ALA A 102 -14.87 16.63 -4.46
C ALA A 102 -16.28 16.93 -4.98
N GLU A 103 -16.76 16.20 -5.99
CA GLU A 103 -18.10 16.36 -6.55
C GLU A 103 -19.16 15.89 -5.56
N LEU A 104 -19.02 14.68 -5.01
CA LEU A 104 -20.01 14.12 -4.09
C LEU A 104 -20.11 14.92 -2.78
N ARG A 105 -19.03 15.51 -2.29
CA ARG A 105 -19.05 16.42 -1.13
C ARG A 105 -19.92 17.66 -1.34
N ARG A 106 -19.97 18.17 -2.57
CA ARG A 106 -20.82 19.33 -2.91
C ARG A 106 -22.30 18.99 -3.00
N THR A 107 -22.62 17.75 -3.32
CA THR A 107 -24.01 17.31 -3.61
C THR A 107 -24.62 16.45 -2.51
N SER A 108 -23.86 16.05 -1.49
CA SER A 108 -24.34 15.19 -0.40
C SER A 108 -24.02 15.79 0.97
N LYS A 109 -24.84 15.42 1.97
CA LYS A 109 -24.60 15.72 3.39
C LYS A 109 -23.81 14.60 4.11
N ALA A 110 -23.73 13.41 3.51
CA ALA A 110 -22.96 12.32 4.08
C ALA A 110 -21.47 12.68 4.11
N PRO A 111 -20.73 12.31 5.16
CA PRO A 111 -19.28 12.54 5.20
C PRO A 111 -18.58 11.68 4.15
N ILE A 112 -17.75 12.34 3.32
CA ILE A 112 -17.00 11.69 2.22
C ILE A 112 -15.58 12.21 2.23
N PHE A 113 -14.61 11.31 2.27
CA PHE A 113 -13.19 11.67 2.27
C PHE A 113 -12.29 10.48 1.89
N CYS A 114 -11.01 10.77 1.69
CA CYS A 114 -9.96 9.78 1.49
C CYS A 114 -8.97 9.84 2.65
N VAL A 115 -8.50 8.69 3.11
CA VAL A 115 -7.35 8.55 4.01
C VAL A 115 -6.30 7.70 3.32
N SER A 116 -5.11 8.24 3.13
CA SER A 116 -4.07 7.58 2.37
C SER A 116 -2.70 7.79 3.00
N ASN A 117 -1.80 6.86 2.80
CA ASN A 117 -0.39 7.15 2.98
C ASN A 117 0.05 8.21 1.94
N ASP A 118 1.05 9.02 2.29
CA ASP A 118 1.70 9.90 1.32
C ASP A 118 2.60 9.07 0.39
N HIS A 119 1.99 8.54 -0.67
CA HIS A 119 2.70 7.67 -1.61
C HIS A 119 3.80 8.41 -2.39
N ILE A 120 3.67 9.71 -2.62
CA ILE A 120 4.75 10.53 -3.20
C ILE A 120 5.94 10.56 -2.24
N GLU A 121 5.71 10.83 -0.94
CA GLU A 121 6.78 10.84 0.05
C GLU A 121 7.39 9.46 0.29
N ILE A 122 6.58 8.39 0.25
CA ILE A 122 7.11 7.00 0.26
C ILE A 122 8.13 6.83 -0.87
N GLY A 123 7.79 7.22 -2.09
CA GLY A 123 8.73 7.15 -3.22
C GLY A 123 9.98 8.00 -3.01
N ARG A 124 9.84 9.21 -2.44
CA ARG A 124 10.98 10.07 -2.11
C ARG A 124 11.90 9.44 -1.06
N ILE A 125 11.31 8.79 -0.04
CA ILE A 125 12.08 8.05 0.98
C ILE A 125 12.84 6.90 0.32
N GLN A 126 12.21 6.12 -0.56
CA GLN A 126 12.89 5.04 -1.29
C GLN A 126 14.08 5.58 -2.10
N ALA A 127 13.92 6.70 -2.80
CA ALA A 127 15.03 7.33 -3.53
C ALA A 127 16.20 7.76 -2.61
N ARG A 128 15.88 8.30 -1.43
CA ARG A 128 16.90 8.64 -0.42
C ARG A 128 17.57 7.40 0.15
N GLN A 129 16.84 6.29 0.35
CA GLN A 129 17.42 5.00 0.72
C GLN A 129 18.39 4.50 -0.36
N PHE A 130 18.01 4.59 -1.65
CA PHE A 130 18.91 4.22 -2.75
C PHE A 130 20.18 5.08 -2.74
N ALA A 131 20.04 6.39 -2.57
CA ALA A 131 21.20 7.29 -2.51
C ALA A 131 22.13 6.99 -1.32
N ALA A 132 21.58 6.66 -0.15
CA ALA A 132 22.36 6.30 1.03
C ALA A 132 23.10 4.95 0.85
N LEU A 133 22.45 3.98 0.22
CA LEU A 133 23.03 2.64 -0.04
C LEU A 133 23.99 2.65 -1.21
N LEU A 134 23.84 3.56 -2.18
CA LEU A 134 24.65 3.71 -3.39
C LEU A 134 25.25 5.12 -3.49
N PRO A 135 26.13 5.54 -2.58
CA PRO A 135 26.62 6.93 -2.53
C PRO A 135 27.46 7.34 -3.76
N LYS A 136 27.97 6.38 -4.51
CA LYS A 136 28.70 6.62 -5.76
C LYS A 136 27.81 6.53 -7.00
N GLY A 137 26.50 6.31 -6.80
CA GLY A 137 25.55 5.96 -7.86
C GLY A 137 25.53 4.47 -8.15
N GLY A 138 24.75 4.05 -9.14
CA GLY A 138 24.61 2.64 -9.51
C GLY A 138 23.26 2.34 -10.18
N ASN A 139 22.99 1.06 -10.37
CA ASN A 139 21.82 0.57 -11.08
C ASN A 139 20.88 -0.14 -10.11
N VAL A 140 19.64 0.28 -10.08
CA VAL A 140 18.59 -0.30 -9.23
C VAL A 140 17.62 -1.10 -10.09
N LEU A 141 17.42 -2.36 -9.75
CA LEU A 141 16.29 -3.15 -10.24
C LEU A 141 15.07 -2.82 -9.37
N TYR A 142 14.09 -2.09 -9.92
CA TYR A 142 12.96 -1.58 -9.18
C TYR A 142 11.66 -2.29 -9.53
N ILE A 143 11.08 -3.02 -8.56
CA ILE A 143 9.86 -3.78 -8.74
C ILE A 143 8.68 -2.92 -8.29
N GLN A 144 7.90 -2.49 -9.27
CA GLN A 144 6.74 -1.63 -9.10
C GLN A 144 5.47 -2.45 -8.91
N GLY A 145 4.47 -1.88 -8.24
CA GLY A 145 3.11 -2.40 -8.22
C GLY A 145 2.41 -2.30 -9.59
N PRO A 146 1.12 -2.68 -9.66
CA PRO A 146 0.32 -2.65 -10.90
C PRO A 146 0.30 -1.26 -11.55
N SER A 147 0.35 -1.23 -12.88
CA SER A 147 0.47 0.03 -13.64
C SER A 147 -0.76 0.93 -13.53
N GLU A 148 -1.93 0.38 -13.31
CA GLU A 148 -3.20 1.11 -13.14
C GLU A 148 -3.39 1.68 -11.74
N ASN A 149 -2.63 1.19 -10.75
CA ASN A 149 -2.76 1.56 -9.35
C ASN A 149 -2.16 2.95 -9.06
N SER A 150 -2.94 3.86 -8.47
CA SER A 150 -2.49 5.22 -8.15
C SER A 150 -1.33 5.25 -7.17
N ALA A 151 -1.34 4.40 -6.14
CA ALA A 151 -0.25 4.30 -5.16
C ALA A 151 1.08 3.91 -5.84
N ALA A 152 1.06 2.94 -6.78
CA ALA A 152 2.25 2.55 -7.53
C ALA A 152 2.78 3.68 -8.42
N LYS A 153 1.88 4.45 -9.04
CA LYS A 153 2.24 5.63 -9.86
C LYS A 153 2.86 6.71 -9.00
N GLU A 154 2.23 7.07 -7.89
CA GLU A 154 2.70 8.10 -6.95
C GLU A 154 4.05 7.73 -6.33
N ARG A 155 4.24 6.47 -5.86
CA ARG A 155 5.54 5.98 -5.37
C ARG A 155 6.61 6.08 -6.46
N THR A 156 6.29 5.70 -7.70
CA THR A 156 7.22 5.83 -8.84
C THR A 156 7.57 7.29 -9.10
N GLN A 157 6.58 8.19 -9.13
CA GLN A 157 6.78 9.62 -9.35
C GLN A 157 7.69 10.22 -8.26
N GLY A 158 7.41 9.96 -6.99
CA GLY A 158 8.22 10.42 -5.87
C GLY A 158 9.67 9.94 -5.95
N MET A 159 9.86 8.65 -6.26
CA MET A 159 11.20 8.06 -6.44
C MET A 159 11.95 8.68 -7.61
N MET A 160 11.33 8.76 -8.79
CA MET A 160 11.98 9.29 -9.99
C MET A 160 12.32 10.77 -9.88
N SER A 161 11.49 11.58 -9.21
CA SER A 161 11.74 13.01 -9.01
C SER A 161 12.82 13.32 -7.98
N THR A 162 13.19 12.34 -7.13
CA THR A 162 14.10 12.56 -5.99
C THR A 162 15.43 11.81 -6.15
N LYS A 163 15.46 10.73 -6.91
CA LYS A 163 16.70 9.95 -7.09
C LYS A 163 17.81 10.81 -7.68
N PRO A 164 19.06 10.64 -7.25
CA PRO A 164 20.22 11.27 -7.89
C PRO A 164 20.35 10.87 -9.37
N ALA A 165 20.91 11.76 -10.18
CA ALA A 165 21.09 11.53 -11.63
C ALA A 165 21.99 10.31 -11.94
N ASN A 166 22.96 10.02 -11.06
CA ASN A 166 23.86 8.88 -11.18
C ASN A 166 23.27 7.54 -10.74
N ILE A 167 22.00 7.49 -10.32
CA ILE A 167 21.25 6.25 -10.08
C ILE A 167 20.36 5.97 -11.29
N GLN A 168 20.57 4.80 -11.91
CA GLN A 168 19.77 4.32 -13.04
C GLN A 168 18.74 3.30 -12.57
N ILE A 169 17.55 3.31 -13.17
CA ILE A 169 16.44 2.44 -12.78
C ILE A 169 16.08 1.50 -13.93
N THR A 170 16.12 0.20 -13.64
CA THR A 170 15.48 -0.84 -14.46
C THR A 170 14.20 -1.27 -13.78
N SER A 171 13.05 -1.01 -14.40
CA SER A 171 11.74 -1.27 -13.78
C SER A 171 11.15 -2.60 -14.22
N LEU A 172 10.62 -3.35 -13.25
CA LEU A 172 9.77 -4.53 -13.47
C LEU A 172 8.39 -4.28 -12.84
N LYS A 173 7.37 -5.04 -13.29
CA LYS A 173 5.99 -4.92 -12.77
C LYS A 173 5.60 -6.16 -11.96
N GLY A 174 5.10 -5.94 -10.74
CA GLY A 174 4.50 -6.92 -9.87
C GLY A 174 3.02 -6.62 -9.60
N GLN A 175 2.41 -7.42 -8.71
CA GLN A 175 0.99 -7.33 -8.33
C GLN A 175 0.82 -7.33 -6.80
N TRP A 176 1.73 -6.68 -6.06
CA TRP A 176 1.72 -6.57 -4.60
C TRP A 176 1.88 -7.92 -3.86
N THR A 177 2.41 -8.95 -4.51
CA THR A 177 2.62 -10.27 -3.91
C THR A 177 4.02 -10.80 -4.15
N GLU A 178 4.50 -11.62 -3.21
CA GLU A 178 5.78 -12.35 -3.33
C GLU A 178 5.82 -13.18 -4.62
N GLU A 179 4.73 -13.93 -4.89
CA GLU A 179 4.65 -14.80 -6.06
C GLU A 179 4.76 -14.03 -7.38
N SER A 180 4.07 -12.89 -7.49
CA SER A 180 4.12 -12.05 -8.69
C SER A 180 5.52 -11.52 -8.97
N ALA A 181 6.22 -11.05 -7.94
CA ALA A 181 7.59 -10.57 -8.05
C ALA A 181 8.56 -11.72 -8.39
N THR A 182 8.41 -12.88 -7.74
CA THR A 182 9.20 -14.09 -8.03
C THR A 182 9.07 -14.46 -9.51
N ARG A 183 7.84 -14.53 -10.02
CA ARG A 183 7.56 -14.86 -11.43
C ARG A 183 8.16 -13.82 -12.40
N THR A 184 7.99 -12.54 -12.08
CA THR A 184 8.49 -11.44 -12.93
C THR A 184 10.01 -11.42 -12.99
N VAL A 185 10.69 -11.57 -11.85
CA VAL A 185 12.16 -11.61 -11.79
C VAL A 185 12.70 -12.86 -12.48
N ARG A 186 12.09 -14.04 -12.30
CA ARG A 186 12.45 -15.26 -13.06
C ARG A 186 12.34 -15.05 -14.57
N SER A 187 11.28 -14.38 -15.03
CA SER A 187 11.10 -14.09 -16.45
C SER A 187 12.16 -13.11 -16.96
N TRP A 188 12.48 -12.08 -16.17
CA TRP A 188 13.54 -11.12 -16.50
C TRP A 188 14.91 -11.78 -16.58
N LEU A 189 15.24 -12.69 -15.66
CA LEU A 189 16.53 -13.44 -15.65
C LEU A 189 16.75 -14.28 -16.91
N LYS A 190 15.70 -14.67 -17.63
CA LYS A 190 15.79 -15.41 -18.90
C LYS A 190 16.15 -14.53 -20.10
N LEU A 191 16.11 -13.21 -19.97
CA LEU A 191 16.42 -12.29 -21.05
C LEU A 191 17.94 -12.16 -21.25
N SER A 192 18.40 -12.11 -22.48
CA SER A 192 19.81 -11.88 -22.77
C SER A 192 20.34 -10.56 -22.23
N THR A 193 19.47 -9.56 -22.10
CA THR A 193 19.80 -8.25 -21.52
C THR A 193 20.07 -8.32 -20.00
N SER A 194 19.38 -9.21 -19.28
CA SER A 194 19.58 -9.37 -17.83
C SER A 194 20.91 -10.03 -17.49
N GLN A 195 21.39 -10.95 -18.37
CA GLN A 195 22.67 -11.64 -18.17
C GLN A 195 23.86 -10.67 -18.17
N LYS A 196 23.74 -9.54 -18.90
CA LYS A 196 24.74 -8.48 -18.98
C LYS A 196 24.46 -7.30 -18.05
N ALA A 197 23.33 -7.33 -17.34
CA ALA A 197 22.92 -6.23 -16.48
C ALA A 197 23.81 -6.17 -15.23
N VAL A 198 24.36 -4.99 -14.99
CA VAL A 198 25.00 -4.66 -13.72
C VAL A 198 23.89 -4.06 -12.83
N ILE A 199 23.55 -4.74 -11.77
CA ILE A 199 22.59 -4.27 -10.76
C ILE A 199 23.34 -4.18 -9.42
N ASP A 200 23.14 -3.08 -8.72
CA ASP A 200 23.82 -2.76 -7.46
C ASP A 200 22.85 -2.80 -6.27
N LEU A 201 21.53 -2.69 -6.53
CA LEU A 201 20.48 -2.72 -5.52
C LEU A 201 19.17 -3.25 -6.13
N VAL A 202 18.38 -3.96 -5.32
CA VAL A 202 17.02 -4.35 -5.66
C VAL A 202 16.04 -3.58 -4.77
N GLY A 203 15.20 -2.75 -5.38
CA GLY A 203 14.13 -2.01 -4.69
C GLY A 203 12.76 -2.54 -5.08
N ALA A 204 11.82 -2.55 -4.15
CA ALA A 204 10.43 -2.91 -4.45
C ALA A 204 9.46 -1.93 -3.78
N GLN A 205 8.28 -1.81 -4.35
CA GLN A 205 7.24 -0.91 -3.82
C GLN A 205 6.44 -1.51 -2.66
N ASP A 206 6.65 -2.79 -2.33
CA ASP A 206 6.26 -3.40 -1.06
C ASP A 206 7.32 -4.42 -0.60
N ASP A 207 7.22 -4.85 0.66
CA ASP A 207 8.17 -5.78 1.26
C ASP A 207 8.01 -7.20 0.70
N ALA A 208 6.79 -7.64 0.43
CA ALA A 208 6.52 -8.96 -0.12
C ALA A 208 7.16 -9.13 -1.51
N MET A 209 7.08 -8.11 -2.37
CA MET A 209 7.75 -8.14 -3.69
C MET A 209 9.27 -8.11 -3.56
N ALA A 210 9.84 -7.44 -2.56
CA ALA A 210 11.29 -7.49 -2.31
C ALA A 210 11.75 -8.91 -1.95
N ILE A 211 10.99 -9.62 -1.10
CA ILE A 211 11.25 -11.02 -0.76
C ILE A 211 11.03 -11.94 -1.96
N GLY A 212 10.00 -11.69 -2.76
CA GLY A 212 9.76 -12.43 -4.00
C GLY A 212 10.90 -12.33 -5.00
N ALA A 213 11.50 -11.14 -5.14
CA ALA A 213 12.70 -10.98 -5.96
C ALA A 213 13.87 -11.79 -5.39
N ARG A 214 14.09 -11.73 -4.08
CA ARG A 214 15.14 -12.51 -3.41
C ARG A 214 14.95 -14.02 -3.62
N LYS A 215 13.72 -14.51 -3.53
CA LYS A 215 13.37 -15.91 -3.79
C LYS A 215 13.69 -16.33 -5.23
N ALA A 216 13.38 -15.50 -6.22
CA ALA A 216 13.75 -15.78 -7.61
C ALA A 216 15.28 -15.94 -7.78
N PHE A 217 16.08 -15.13 -7.09
CA PHE A 217 17.54 -15.26 -7.11
C PHE A 217 18.04 -16.50 -6.37
N GLN A 218 17.37 -16.94 -5.28
CA GLN A 218 17.72 -18.18 -4.56
C GLN A 218 17.59 -19.43 -5.44
N GLU A 219 16.74 -19.41 -6.44
CA GLU A 219 16.47 -20.52 -7.36
C GLU A 219 17.46 -20.60 -8.54
N ILE A 220 18.40 -19.67 -8.65
CA ILE A 220 19.45 -19.73 -9.68
C ILE A 220 20.35 -20.93 -9.42
N SER A 221 20.48 -21.81 -10.42
CA SER A 221 21.25 -23.06 -10.30
C SER A 221 22.75 -22.81 -10.17
N ASN A 222 23.29 -21.81 -10.88
CA ASN A 222 24.70 -21.44 -10.79
C ASN A 222 24.96 -20.77 -9.44
N GLU A 223 25.86 -21.35 -8.63
CA GLU A 223 26.12 -20.88 -7.27
C GLU A 223 26.76 -19.49 -7.23
N SER A 224 27.72 -19.22 -8.09
CA SER A 224 28.39 -17.91 -8.16
C SER A 224 27.41 -16.79 -8.56
N ASP A 225 26.53 -17.04 -9.54
CA ASP A 225 25.51 -16.09 -9.94
C ASP A 225 24.48 -15.88 -8.84
N ARG A 226 24.04 -16.97 -8.20
CA ARG A 226 23.11 -16.92 -7.06
C ARG A 226 23.68 -16.08 -5.92
N GLU A 227 24.92 -16.31 -5.52
CA GLU A 227 25.58 -15.55 -4.48
C GLU A 227 25.74 -14.07 -4.84
N ARG A 228 26.12 -13.77 -6.07
CA ARG A 228 26.22 -12.40 -6.58
C ARG A 228 24.91 -11.63 -6.36
N TRP A 229 23.78 -12.21 -6.75
CA TRP A 229 22.45 -11.57 -6.62
C TRP A 229 22.02 -11.45 -5.15
N LEU A 230 22.25 -12.47 -4.34
CA LEU A 230 21.84 -12.47 -2.93
C LEU A 230 22.71 -11.56 -2.05
N LYS A 231 23.90 -11.17 -2.51
CA LYS A 231 24.76 -10.18 -1.85
C LYS A 231 24.28 -8.73 -2.05
N LEU A 232 23.39 -8.45 -2.99
CA LEU A 232 22.86 -7.12 -3.21
C LEU A 232 22.05 -6.64 -1.98
N PRO A 233 21.98 -5.33 -1.72
CA PRO A 233 20.99 -4.78 -0.80
C PRO A 233 19.60 -4.85 -1.42
N PHE A 234 18.62 -5.27 -0.61
CA PHE A 234 17.21 -5.29 -0.97
C PHE A 234 16.47 -4.24 -0.15
N THR A 235 15.56 -3.49 -0.75
CA THR A 235 14.69 -2.54 -0.04
C THR A 235 13.24 -2.76 -0.41
N GLY A 236 12.35 -2.51 0.56
CA GLY A 236 10.92 -2.69 0.40
C GLY A 236 10.11 -1.47 0.84
N CYS A 237 8.84 -1.68 1.08
CA CYS A 237 7.89 -0.75 1.68
C CYS A 237 6.80 -1.55 2.37
N ASP A 238 6.15 -0.97 3.32
CA ASP A 238 5.12 -1.28 4.29
C ASP A 238 5.72 -1.31 5.70
N GLY A 239 6.90 -1.89 5.89
CA GLY A 239 7.67 -1.79 7.15
C GLY A 239 6.96 -2.36 8.36
N LEU A 240 6.07 -3.35 8.16
CA LEU A 240 5.26 -3.91 9.24
C LEU A 240 6.12 -4.66 10.26
N PRO A 241 5.73 -4.65 11.55
CA PRO A 241 6.58 -5.20 12.62
C PRO A 241 6.98 -6.66 12.45
N LYS A 242 6.07 -7.51 11.94
CA LYS A 242 6.30 -8.96 11.79
C LYS A 242 6.98 -9.34 10.47
N THR A 243 7.00 -8.45 9.51
CA THR A 243 7.55 -8.68 8.16
C THR A 243 8.63 -7.65 7.83
N GLY A 244 8.34 -6.56 7.18
CA GLY A 244 9.34 -5.60 6.70
C GLY A 244 10.35 -5.15 7.75
N ALA A 245 9.92 -4.71 8.93
CA ALA A 245 10.80 -4.31 10.02
C ALA A 245 11.63 -5.49 10.57
N ALA A 246 11.01 -6.67 10.74
CA ALA A 246 11.71 -7.88 11.14
C ALA A 246 12.72 -8.34 10.09
N TRP A 247 12.40 -8.20 8.80
CA TRP A 247 13.33 -8.54 7.71
C TRP A 247 14.51 -7.57 7.60
N VAL A 248 14.32 -6.31 7.97
CA VAL A 248 15.45 -5.38 8.13
C VAL A 248 16.33 -5.80 9.31
N THR A 249 15.72 -6.14 10.45
CA THR A 249 16.45 -6.59 11.64
C THR A 249 17.25 -7.88 11.38
N SER A 250 16.72 -8.81 10.60
CA SER A 250 17.40 -10.07 10.22
C SER A 250 18.38 -9.92 9.06
N GLY A 251 18.46 -8.74 8.43
CA GLY A 251 19.35 -8.49 7.29
C GLY A 251 18.87 -9.07 5.96
N LEU A 252 17.62 -9.54 5.86
CA LEU A 252 17.00 -9.93 4.59
C LEU A 252 16.71 -8.71 3.72
N LEU A 253 16.30 -7.59 4.33
CA LEU A 253 16.22 -6.28 3.70
C LEU A 253 17.29 -5.35 4.28
N ALA A 254 17.83 -4.47 3.47
CA ALA A 254 18.72 -3.39 3.91
C ALA A 254 17.92 -2.21 4.47
N ALA A 255 16.73 -2.00 3.95
CA ALA A 255 15.78 -0.98 4.40
C ALA A 255 14.37 -1.28 3.94
N THR A 256 13.40 -0.70 4.64
CA THR A 256 12.01 -0.60 4.20
C THR A 256 11.46 0.78 4.51
N VAL A 257 10.33 1.14 3.91
CA VAL A 257 9.58 2.36 4.27
C VAL A 257 8.36 1.94 5.07
N PHE A 258 8.26 2.40 6.32
CA PHE A 258 7.07 2.18 7.12
C PHE A 258 5.90 3.01 6.58
N ALA A 259 4.83 2.32 6.21
CA ALA A 259 3.56 2.88 5.77
C ALA A 259 2.47 2.41 6.76
N PRO A 260 1.99 3.27 7.67
CA PRO A 260 1.04 2.85 8.69
C PRO A 260 -0.31 2.42 8.10
N ALA A 261 -0.96 1.45 8.73
CA ALA A 261 -2.35 1.13 8.45
C ALA A 261 -3.25 2.32 8.85
N ASN A 262 -4.18 2.70 8.00
CA ASN A 262 -4.95 3.93 8.13
C ASN A 262 -6.48 3.72 8.25
N ALA A 263 -6.96 2.46 8.27
CA ALA A 263 -8.37 2.15 8.46
C ALA A 263 -8.91 2.66 9.80
N GLY A 264 -8.12 2.56 10.88
CA GLY A 264 -8.49 3.10 12.19
C GLY A 264 -8.70 4.61 12.15
N GLN A 265 -7.81 5.36 11.51
CA GLN A 265 -7.96 6.81 11.33
C GLN A 265 -9.22 7.16 10.53
N ALA A 266 -9.51 6.43 9.46
CA ALA A 266 -10.73 6.64 8.68
C ALA A 266 -11.99 6.40 9.50
N ILE A 267 -11.99 5.39 10.37
CA ILE A 267 -13.10 5.11 11.29
C ILE A 267 -13.26 6.23 12.31
N GLU A 268 -12.19 6.74 12.90
CA GLU A 268 -12.24 7.88 13.82
C GLU A 268 -12.83 9.13 13.15
N MET A 269 -12.37 9.42 11.93
CA MET A 269 -12.90 10.54 11.16
C MET A 269 -14.39 10.37 10.83
N LEU A 270 -14.84 9.17 10.45
CA LEU A 270 -16.26 8.87 10.24
C LEU A 270 -17.05 9.03 11.54
N PHE A 271 -16.53 8.51 12.65
CA PHE A 271 -17.17 8.64 13.98
C PHE A 271 -17.37 10.12 14.33
N HIS A 272 -16.35 10.95 14.20
CA HIS A 272 -16.45 12.37 14.49
C HIS A 272 -17.43 13.10 13.55
N ALA A 273 -17.41 12.76 12.27
CA ALA A 273 -18.31 13.36 11.30
C ALA A 273 -19.77 12.99 11.56
N VAL A 274 -20.06 11.70 11.80
CA VAL A 274 -21.44 11.19 11.98
C VAL A 274 -22.00 11.54 13.36
N SER A 275 -21.18 11.41 14.43
CA SER A 275 -21.65 11.59 15.80
C SER A 275 -21.66 13.04 16.26
N LYS A 276 -20.72 13.87 15.76
CA LYS A 276 -20.52 15.25 16.22
C LYS A 276 -20.75 16.30 15.14
N GLY A 277 -20.99 15.88 13.88
CA GLY A 277 -21.14 16.79 12.74
C GLY A 277 -19.84 17.52 12.36
N GLU A 278 -18.69 17.01 12.79
CA GLU A 278 -17.39 17.61 12.48
C GLU A 278 -17.06 17.46 10.99
N GLN A 279 -16.70 18.58 10.36
CA GLN A 279 -16.24 18.54 8.97
C GLN A 279 -14.87 17.89 8.88
N GLN A 280 -14.74 16.91 7.99
CA GLN A 280 -13.48 16.24 7.72
C GLN A 280 -12.79 16.83 6.47
N PRO A 281 -11.45 16.83 6.39
CA PRO A 281 -10.75 17.18 5.17
C PRO A 281 -11.16 16.25 4.03
N GLU A 282 -11.01 16.70 2.79
CA GLU A 282 -11.27 15.86 1.62
C GLU A 282 -10.27 14.70 1.52
N ARG A 283 -9.02 14.98 1.87
CA ARG A 283 -7.93 14.00 1.91
C ARG A 283 -7.12 14.19 3.20
N ALA A 284 -6.92 13.11 3.95
CA ALA A 284 -5.98 13.02 5.06
C ALA A 284 -4.82 12.11 4.66
N LEU A 285 -3.59 12.53 4.96
CA LEU A 285 -2.38 11.76 4.67
C LEU A 285 -1.74 11.27 5.96
N THR A 286 -1.33 10.00 5.98
CA THR A 286 -0.50 9.43 7.03
C THR A 286 0.97 9.53 6.63
N ALA A 287 1.81 9.91 7.60
CA ALA A 287 3.24 10.07 7.38
C ALA A 287 3.95 8.71 7.29
N ALA A 288 4.84 8.58 6.32
CA ALA A 288 5.73 7.44 6.17
C ALA A 288 7.12 7.75 6.75
N SER A 289 7.88 6.71 7.08
CA SER A 289 9.25 6.85 7.59
C SER A 289 10.17 5.73 7.11
N SER A 290 11.48 5.98 7.08
CA SER A 290 12.48 4.96 6.74
C SER A 290 12.79 4.06 7.93
N ILE A 291 12.90 2.76 7.70
CA ILE A 291 13.44 1.77 8.63
C ILE A 291 14.64 1.07 7.96
N PRO A 292 15.85 1.17 8.52
CA PRO A 292 16.22 2.07 9.62
C PRO A 292 16.12 3.55 9.22
N PRO A 293 16.25 4.50 10.15
CA PRO A 293 16.34 5.92 9.83
C PRO A 293 17.39 6.20 8.75
N LEU A 294 17.13 7.12 7.83
CA LEU A 294 18.04 7.41 6.69
C LEU A 294 19.48 7.70 7.13
N ALA A 295 19.67 8.37 8.28
CA ALA A 295 20.98 8.69 8.82
C ALA A 295 21.79 7.45 9.28
N GLU A 296 21.11 6.33 9.51
CA GLU A 296 21.71 5.08 9.95
C GLU A 296 22.03 4.12 8.79
N LEU A 297 21.48 4.41 7.60
CA LEU A 297 21.74 3.62 6.41
C LEU A 297 23.21 3.76 5.97
N LYS A 298 23.88 2.64 5.86
CA LYS A 298 25.28 2.57 5.40
C LYS A 298 25.36 1.72 4.15
N PRO A 299 26.24 2.11 3.20
CA PRO A 299 26.54 1.25 2.07
C PRO A 299 26.96 -0.14 2.57
N LYS A 300 26.49 -1.19 1.92
CA LYS A 300 26.99 -2.53 2.23
C LYS A 300 28.49 -2.53 1.92
N ARG A 301 29.32 -2.83 2.90
CA ARG A 301 30.77 -2.97 2.67
C ARG A 301 31.00 -4.07 1.62
N ALA A 302 31.77 -3.73 0.59
CA ALA A 302 32.18 -4.65 -0.47
C ALA A 302 32.94 -5.84 0.12
#